data_d20607539a6fb9234604dbd01c58e385
#
_entry.id   d20607539a6fb9234604dbd01c58e385
#
_cell.length_a   1.000
_cell.length_b   1.000
_cell.length_c   1.000
_cell.angle_alpha   90.00
_cell.angle_beta   90.00
_cell.angle_gamma   90.00
#
_symmetry.space_group_name_H-M   'P 1'
#
loop_
_entity.id
_entity.type
_entity.pdbx_description
1 polymer ?
#
loop_
_entity_poly.entity_id
_entity_poly.type
_entity_poly.pdbx_seq_one_letter_code
_entity_poly.pdbx_strand_id
1 'polypeptide(L)'
;MLIGLAVQAQNEIIIDGKLTNVKDGLEITLFRKDGRVGTSVAKDTIRNGKFYFKIKPESELDQLSLYIYSTEFPSMSRELYATPNAHIQVIGNDNFIYTWEVKSNVKEQQESDRYLYAAKELWIEYQKVAAEVSGCWGVVDASTTTTEEKSIAKSRIKELHSKTIEMTLKIHEKEIEMLKRMPVTIIWLNQMYEISMHFRHIENFPFTEEVKVLYTRMSEEQKQSSQGQLITANLVPVKVVKIGEDMADADLYDLEGNLHHLAELKGKYLLLDFWSSGCGPCIMAIPEMGELQEKYADKLTVVSLSSDTEKRWKAASAQHKMTWTNWSDKKQTGGLYAKYGVSGIPHYVLISPEGKIVDTWSGYGKGNLLMKLRPYMQPKPAMSIKKEEGVLLVDYPDFLDNTTNGVLEIKWVKCTPHATTVRFKAYYTPNYWIRLSESSTLKTVDGKQYQVLNAEGITLGKEFYMPESGEAEFTLTFQPLPMDTKTFSFQEGDKQGDWRIEGVRLVLGE
;
A
#
# COMPACT_ATOMS: atom_id res chain seq x y z
N MET A 1 -10.47 -63.46 -17.66
CA MET A 1 -10.04 -62.07 -18.00
C MET A 1 -10.59 -61.14 -16.92
N LEU A 2 -9.84 -60.96 -15.82
CA LEU A 2 -10.22 -60.08 -14.73
C LEU A 2 -9.76 -58.68 -15.09
N ILE A 3 -10.72 -57.81 -15.43
CA ILE A 3 -10.46 -56.36 -15.61
C ILE A 3 -10.32 -55.79 -14.21
N GLY A 4 -9.09 -55.55 -13.78
CA GLY A 4 -8.81 -54.77 -12.60
C GLY A 4 -9.23 -53.32 -12.84
N LEU A 5 -10.32 -52.88 -12.26
CA LEU A 5 -10.63 -51.47 -12.06
C LEU A 5 -9.55 -50.89 -11.17
N ALA A 6 -8.57 -50.21 -11.75
CA ALA A 6 -7.72 -49.31 -11.02
C ALA A 6 -8.62 -48.17 -10.47
N VAL A 7 -8.97 -48.28 -9.20
CA VAL A 7 -9.49 -47.13 -8.46
C VAL A 7 -8.36 -46.08 -8.47
N GLN A 8 -8.50 -45.06 -9.32
CA GLN A 8 -7.67 -43.89 -9.22
C GLN A 8 -7.91 -43.37 -7.80
N ALA A 9 -6.92 -43.54 -6.95
CA ALA A 9 -6.92 -42.87 -5.62
C ALA A 9 -7.14 -41.40 -5.91
N GLN A 10 -8.28 -40.87 -5.49
CA GLN A 10 -8.53 -39.41 -5.57
C GLN A 10 -7.53 -38.75 -4.65
N ASN A 11 -6.52 -38.07 -5.24
CA ASN A 11 -5.61 -37.23 -4.46
C ASN A 11 -6.42 -36.12 -3.80
N GLU A 12 -6.71 -36.24 -2.52
CA GLU A 12 -7.53 -35.31 -1.76
C GLU A 12 -6.81 -34.96 -0.46
N ILE A 13 -7.01 -33.73 0.00
CA ILE A 13 -6.63 -33.28 1.33
C ILE A 13 -7.91 -33.19 2.16
N ILE A 14 -7.93 -33.85 3.31
CA ILE A 14 -9.04 -33.81 4.24
C ILE A 14 -8.61 -33.09 5.51
N ILE A 15 -9.42 -32.13 5.96
CA ILE A 15 -9.21 -31.39 7.19
C ILE A 15 -10.50 -31.44 8.00
N ASP A 16 -10.45 -32.02 9.18
CA ASP A 16 -11.57 -32.03 10.12
C ASP A 16 -11.24 -31.33 11.42
N GLY A 17 -12.22 -30.61 11.98
CA GLY A 17 -12.09 -29.88 13.22
C GLY A 17 -12.94 -30.43 14.35
N LYS A 18 -12.38 -30.45 15.56
CA LYS A 18 -13.10 -30.72 16.82
C LYS A 18 -12.84 -29.55 17.76
N LEU A 19 -13.88 -28.76 17.99
CA LEU A 19 -13.81 -27.53 18.75
C LEU A 19 -14.68 -27.64 20.00
N THR A 20 -14.16 -27.15 21.10
CA THR A 20 -14.91 -26.96 22.36
C THR A 20 -14.80 -25.50 22.76
N ASN A 21 -15.82 -24.97 23.45
CA ASN A 21 -15.86 -23.52 23.82
C ASN A 21 -15.77 -22.53 22.67
N VAL A 22 -16.07 -22.99 21.45
CA VAL A 22 -16.19 -22.16 20.26
C VAL A 22 -17.65 -22.13 19.84
N LYS A 23 -18.18 -20.94 19.55
CA LYS A 23 -19.59 -20.73 19.22
C LYS A 23 -19.95 -21.38 17.89
N ASP A 24 -21.05 -22.11 17.85
CA ASP A 24 -21.66 -22.63 16.63
C ASP A 24 -22.22 -21.49 15.75
N GLY A 25 -22.29 -21.73 14.47
CA GLY A 25 -22.78 -20.79 13.46
C GLY A 25 -21.71 -19.86 12.89
N LEU A 26 -20.48 -19.87 13.39
CA LEU A 26 -19.38 -19.11 12.82
C LEU A 26 -18.90 -19.76 11.51
N GLU A 27 -18.62 -18.90 10.50
CA GLU A 27 -17.96 -19.34 9.26
C GLU A 27 -16.45 -19.48 9.49
N ILE A 28 -15.91 -20.65 9.14
CA ILE A 28 -14.48 -20.91 9.08
C ILE A 28 -14.07 -21.02 7.63
N THR A 29 -13.04 -20.29 7.24
CA THR A 29 -12.53 -20.23 5.88
C THR A 29 -11.15 -20.87 5.79
N LEU A 30 -10.98 -21.73 4.79
CA LEU A 30 -9.69 -22.31 4.44
C LEU A 30 -9.09 -21.53 3.28
N PHE A 31 -7.89 -21.01 3.49
CA PHE A 31 -7.10 -20.33 2.47
C PHE A 31 -5.97 -21.23 2.00
N ARG A 32 -5.61 -21.15 0.72
CA ARG A 32 -4.36 -21.66 0.18
C ARG A 32 -3.41 -20.50 -0.05
N LYS A 33 -2.19 -20.59 0.44
CA LYS A 33 -1.14 -19.60 0.25
C LYS A 33 -0.39 -19.83 -1.05
N ASP A 34 -0.13 -18.76 -1.76
CA ASP A 34 0.77 -18.71 -2.91
C ASP A 34 1.61 -17.42 -2.76
N GLY A 35 2.84 -17.58 -2.35
CA GLY A 35 3.68 -16.48 -1.91
C GLY A 35 3.06 -15.80 -0.68
N ARG A 36 2.88 -14.48 -0.74
CA ARG A 36 2.32 -13.66 0.35
C ARG A 36 0.79 -13.56 0.33
N VAL A 37 0.13 -14.13 -0.65
CA VAL A 37 -1.31 -13.98 -0.84
C VAL A 37 -2.04 -15.28 -0.57
N GLY A 38 -3.09 -15.21 0.24
CA GLY A 38 -4.02 -16.32 0.48
C GLY A 38 -5.25 -16.22 -0.42
N THR A 39 -5.63 -17.34 -1.06
CA THR A 39 -6.88 -17.45 -1.80
C THR A 39 -7.83 -18.38 -1.05
N SER A 40 -9.06 -17.93 -0.79
CA SER A 40 -10.09 -18.77 -0.19
C SER A 40 -10.40 -19.94 -1.13
N VAL A 41 -10.21 -21.16 -0.63
CA VAL A 41 -10.45 -22.40 -1.41
C VAL A 41 -11.64 -23.19 -0.90
N ALA A 42 -12.03 -23.01 0.35
CA ALA A 42 -13.23 -23.63 0.92
C ALA A 42 -13.73 -22.84 2.13
N LYS A 43 -15.02 -22.99 2.42
CA LYS A 43 -15.69 -22.44 3.60
C LYS A 43 -16.60 -23.49 4.21
N ASP A 44 -16.71 -23.49 5.52
CA ASP A 44 -17.68 -24.28 6.26
C ASP A 44 -18.24 -23.46 7.45
N THR A 45 -19.33 -23.92 8.00
CA THR A 45 -19.92 -23.36 9.22
C THR A 45 -19.71 -24.33 10.37
N ILE A 46 -19.21 -23.84 11.52
CA ILE A 46 -19.04 -24.64 12.72
C ILE A 46 -20.43 -25.09 13.23
N ARG A 47 -20.62 -26.41 13.38
CA ARG A 47 -21.84 -27.03 13.90
C ARG A 47 -21.51 -28.14 14.91
N ASN A 48 -22.06 -28.05 16.09
CA ASN A 48 -21.76 -28.97 17.21
C ASN A 48 -20.24 -29.07 17.46
N GLY A 49 -19.55 -27.93 17.38
CA GLY A 49 -18.11 -27.85 17.54
C GLY A 49 -17.30 -28.56 16.45
N LYS A 50 -17.82 -28.73 15.24
CA LYS A 50 -17.16 -29.44 14.15
C LYS A 50 -17.16 -28.61 12.87
N PHE A 51 -16.10 -28.79 12.05
CA PHE A 51 -16.04 -28.36 10.65
C PHE A 51 -15.33 -29.43 9.82
N TYR A 52 -15.49 -29.35 8.48
CA TYR A 52 -14.90 -30.31 7.56
C TYR A 52 -14.57 -29.66 6.23
N PHE A 53 -13.35 -29.93 5.72
CA PHE A 53 -12.92 -29.55 4.38
C PHE A 53 -12.42 -30.77 3.63
N LYS A 54 -12.71 -30.79 2.33
CA LYS A 54 -12.21 -31.75 1.36
C LYS A 54 -11.83 -31.00 0.10
N ILE A 55 -10.51 -30.91 -0.18
CA ILE A 55 -9.98 -30.14 -1.29
C ILE A 55 -9.01 -30.97 -2.13
N LYS A 56 -8.76 -30.54 -3.37
CA LYS A 56 -7.71 -31.11 -4.21
C LYS A 56 -6.36 -30.44 -3.90
N PRO A 57 -5.25 -31.21 -3.83
CA PRO A 57 -3.91 -30.63 -3.76
C PRO A 57 -3.58 -29.88 -5.06
N GLU A 58 -2.82 -28.79 -4.97
CA GLU A 58 -2.28 -28.07 -6.13
C GLU A 58 -0.76 -28.18 -6.23
N SER A 59 -0.10 -28.71 -5.20
CA SER A 59 1.35 -28.89 -5.13
C SER A 59 1.71 -30.15 -4.31
N GLU A 60 3.00 -30.52 -4.33
CA GLU A 60 3.54 -31.58 -3.48
C GLU A 60 3.42 -31.24 -1.98
N LEU A 61 3.44 -29.94 -1.65
CA LEU A 61 3.25 -29.43 -0.31
C LEU A 61 2.40 -28.15 -0.38
N ASP A 62 1.09 -28.29 -0.14
CA ASP A 62 0.21 -27.15 -0.03
C ASP A 62 0.40 -26.43 1.32
N GLN A 63 0.59 -25.13 1.28
CA GLN A 63 0.53 -24.28 2.45
C GLN A 63 -0.87 -23.69 2.57
N LEU A 64 -1.54 -24.04 3.66
CA LEU A 64 -2.93 -23.68 3.92
C LEU A 64 -3.03 -22.87 5.20
N SER A 65 -4.13 -22.16 5.40
CA SER A 65 -4.43 -21.52 6.68
C SER A 65 -5.92 -21.47 6.97
N LEU A 66 -6.27 -21.64 8.25
CA LEU A 66 -7.63 -21.49 8.75
C LEU A 66 -7.83 -20.11 9.34
N TYR A 67 -8.94 -19.48 9.01
CA TYR A 67 -9.31 -18.16 9.51
C TYR A 67 -10.80 -18.08 9.84
N ILE A 68 -11.12 -17.33 10.90
CA ILE A 68 -12.51 -17.03 11.30
C ILE A 68 -12.68 -15.52 11.35
N TYR A 69 -13.57 -15.00 10.50
CA TYR A 69 -13.94 -13.58 10.50
C TYR A 69 -14.95 -13.29 11.61
N SER A 70 -14.48 -12.93 12.78
CA SER A 70 -15.30 -12.57 13.92
C SER A 70 -14.55 -11.62 14.84
N THR A 71 -15.26 -10.68 15.47
CA THR A 71 -14.69 -9.80 16.50
C THR A 71 -14.34 -10.53 17.80
N GLU A 72 -14.84 -11.76 17.98
CA GLU A 72 -14.52 -12.63 19.11
C GLU A 72 -13.19 -13.37 18.93
N PHE A 73 -12.61 -13.34 17.71
CA PHE A 73 -11.35 -13.98 17.36
C PHE A 73 -10.25 -12.94 17.13
N PRO A 74 -8.99 -13.23 17.48
CA PRO A 74 -7.88 -12.41 17.03
C PRO A 74 -7.76 -12.47 15.50
N SER A 75 -7.27 -11.39 14.87
CA SER A 75 -7.00 -11.35 13.43
C SER A 75 -5.76 -12.17 13.09
N MET A 76 -5.81 -13.47 13.33
CA MET A 76 -4.74 -14.43 13.13
C MET A 76 -5.28 -15.71 12.47
N SER A 77 -4.40 -16.48 11.85
CA SER A 77 -4.73 -17.74 11.19
C SER A 77 -3.92 -18.91 11.73
N ARG A 78 -4.45 -20.12 11.67
CA ARG A 78 -3.70 -21.35 11.95
C ARG A 78 -3.13 -21.89 10.64
N GLU A 79 -1.81 -21.92 10.56
CA GLU A 79 -1.10 -22.47 9.39
C GLU A 79 -1.17 -24.00 9.37
N LEU A 80 -1.39 -24.54 8.19
CA LEU A 80 -1.45 -25.97 7.92
C LEU A 80 -0.56 -26.31 6.72
N TYR A 81 0.14 -27.42 6.81
CA TYR A 81 0.93 -28.00 5.72
C TYR A 81 0.35 -29.35 5.32
N ALA A 82 0.05 -29.51 4.05
CA ALA A 82 -0.62 -30.71 3.54
C ALA A 82 0.04 -31.25 2.28
N THR A 83 0.33 -32.54 2.26
CA THR A 83 0.73 -33.28 1.07
C THR A 83 -0.51 -33.94 0.44
N PRO A 84 -0.46 -34.40 -0.82
CA PRO A 84 -1.53 -35.21 -1.40
C PRO A 84 -1.93 -36.39 -0.50
N ASN A 85 -3.20 -36.61 -0.31
CA ASN A 85 -3.81 -37.61 0.58
C ASN A 85 -3.62 -37.35 2.09
N ALA A 86 -3.20 -36.17 2.49
CA ALA A 86 -3.10 -35.83 3.92
C ALA A 86 -4.49 -35.80 4.57
N HIS A 87 -4.55 -36.35 5.79
CA HIS A 87 -5.66 -36.16 6.72
C HIS A 87 -5.17 -35.37 7.91
N ILE A 88 -5.73 -34.19 8.12
CA ILE A 88 -5.35 -33.25 9.17
C ILE A 88 -6.51 -33.08 10.10
N GLN A 89 -6.29 -33.33 11.39
CA GLN A 89 -7.27 -33.04 12.45
C GLN A 89 -6.85 -31.81 13.24
N VAL A 90 -7.78 -30.86 13.35
CA VAL A 90 -7.58 -29.61 14.11
C VAL A 90 -8.41 -29.70 15.39
N ILE A 91 -7.79 -29.42 16.54
CA ILE A 91 -8.44 -29.45 17.86
C ILE A 91 -8.28 -28.09 18.51
N GLY A 92 -9.40 -27.42 18.79
CA GLY A 92 -9.46 -26.13 19.47
C GLY A 92 -10.35 -26.18 20.71
N ASN A 93 -9.99 -25.44 21.75
CA ASN A 93 -10.76 -25.37 23.00
C ASN A 93 -11.08 -23.93 23.43
N ASP A 94 -10.78 -22.96 22.57
CA ASP A 94 -10.96 -21.52 22.79
C ASP A 94 -10.98 -20.76 21.45
N ASN A 95 -11.02 -19.43 21.50
CA ASN A 95 -10.99 -18.57 20.32
C ASN A 95 -9.55 -18.21 19.86
N PHE A 96 -8.52 -18.84 20.43
CA PHE A 96 -7.13 -18.57 20.04
C PHE A 96 -6.67 -19.50 18.93
N ILE A 97 -7.23 -19.29 17.72
CA ILE A 97 -7.08 -20.15 16.55
C ILE A 97 -5.62 -20.45 16.19
N TYR A 98 -4.70 -19.50 16.36
CA TYR A 98 -3.29 -19.68 16.01
C TYR A 98 -2.62 -20.82 16.78
N THR A 99 -3.04 -21.06 18.03
CA THR A 99 -2.48 -22.08 18.94
C THR A 99 -3.29 -23.37 18.99
N TRP A 100 -4.31 -23.54 18.16
CA TRP A 100 -5.05 -24.81 18.08
C TRP A 100 -4.13 -25.96 17.71
N GLU A 101 -4.33 -27.09 18.32
CA GLU A 101 -3.56 -28.30 18.08
C GLU A 101 -3.86 -28.87 16.68
N VAL A 102 -2.83 -29.30 15.98
CA VAL A 102 -2.93 -29.97 14.68
C VAL A 102 -2.33 -31.36 14.75
N LYS A 103 -3.12 -32.37 14.47
CA LYS A 103 -2.67 -33.76 14.34
C LYS A 103 -2.52 -34.11 12.86
N SER A 104 -1.31 -34.37 12.43
CA SER A 104 -0.95 -34.69 11.05
C SER A 104 0.31 -35.57 11.02
N ASN A 105 0.40 -36.42 9.99
CA ASN A 105 1.61 -37.19 9.67
C ASN A 105 2.57 -36.46 8.71
N VAL A 106 2.19 -35.24 8.27
CA VAL A 106 3.01 -34.40 7.39
C VAL A 106 4.20 -33.85 8.21
N LYS A 107 5.42 -34.10 7.76
CA LYS A 107 6.65 -33.73 8.47
C LYS A 107 6.78 -32.23 8.65
N GLU A 108 6.42 -31.47 7.63
CA GLU A 108 6.45 -30.01 7.61
C GLU A 108 5.45 -29.43 8.63
N GLN A 109 4.29 -30.05 8.81
CA GLN A 109 3.36 -29.67 9.88
C GLN A 109 3.96 -29.90 11.26
N GLN A 110 4.55 -31.07 11.47
CA GLN A 110 5.16 -31.40 12.76
C GLN A 110 6.36 -30.48 13.07
N GLU A 111 7.11 -30.09 12.05
CA GLU A 111 8.21 -29.14 12.22
C GLU A 111 7.70 -27.74 12.56
N SER A 112 6.69 -27.26 11.85
CA SER A 112 6.04 -25.96 12.12
C SER A 112 5.48 -25.90 13.55
N ASP A 113 4.83 -26.96 13.99
CA ASP A 113 4.26 -27.07 15.33
C ASP A 113 5.33 -27.01 16.43
N ARG A 114 6.55 -27.50 16.20
CA ARG A 114 7.65 -27.38 17.17
C ARG A 114 8.01 -25.91 17.44
N TYR A 115 8.07 -25.06 16.43
CA TYR A 115 8.33 -23.63 16.60
C TYR A 115 7.18 -22.96 17.38
N LEU A 116 5.93 -23.25 17.02
CA LEU A 116 4.78 -22.73 17.72
C LEU A 116 4.77 -23.14 19.20
N TYR A 117 5.00 -24.42 19.48
CA TYR A 117 4.93 -24.94 20.85
C TYR A 117 6.11 -24.50 21.72
N ALA A 118 7.26 -24.14 21.15
CA ALA A 118 8.37 -23.55 21.87
C ALA A 118 8.01 -22.21 22.55
N ALA A 119 7.03 -21.50 22.01
CA ALA A 119 6.58 -20.20 22.51
C ALA A 119 5.05 -20.18 22.76
N LYS A 120 4.39 -21.32 22.94
CA LYS A 120 2.92 -21.45 22.95
C LYS A 120 2.24 -20.50 23.93
N GLU A 121 2.73 -20.41 25.16
CA GLU A 121 2.14 -19.54 26.18
C GLU A 121 2.24 -18.07 25.82
N LEU A 122 3.36 -17.65 25.18
CA LEU A 122 3.52 -16.29 24.68
C LEU A 122 2.56 -16.01 23.52
N TRP A 123 2.34 -16.98 22.64
CA TRP A 123 1.38 -16.88 21.56
C TRP A 123 -0.07 -16.79 22.05
N ILE A 124 -0.42 -17.48 23.12
CA ILE A 124 -1.73 -17.35 23.76
C ILE A 124 -1.93 -15.92 24.28
N GLU A 125 -0.96 -15.40 25.04
CA GLU A 125 -1.02 -14.02 25.53
C GLU A 125 -1.02 -13.00 24.39
N TYR A 126 -0.25 -13.22 23.34
CA TYR A 126 -0.27 -12.39 22.14
C TYR A 126 -1.68 -12.32 21.51
N GLN A 127 -2.34 -13.47 21.37
CA GLN A 127 -3.69 -13.54 20.80
C GLN A 127 -4.72 -12.78 21.63
N LYS A 128 -4.60 -12.76 22.95
CA LYS A 128 -5.47 -11.93 23.82
C LYS A 128 -5.31 -10.44 23.49
N VAL A 129 -4.08 -9.98 23.35
CA VAL A 129 -3.79 -8.60 22.98
C VAL A 129 -4.26 -8.29 21.56
N ALA A 130 -4.05 -9.20 20.61
CA ALA A 130 -4.50 -9.04 19.23
C ALA A 130 -6.03 -8.99 19.11
N ALA A 131 -6.77 -9.76 19.92
CA ALA A 131 -8.23 -9.69 19.99
C ALA A 131 -8.70 -8.33 20.52
N GLU A 132 -8.04 -7.77 21.54
CA GLU A 132 -8.34 -6.43 22.04
C GLU A 132 -8.07 -5.35 20.97
N VAL A 133 -6.98 -5.46 20.21
CA VAL A 133 -6.70 -4.58 19.07
C VAL A 133 -7.79 -4.65 18.01
N SER A 134 -8.25 -5.86 17.67
CA SER A 134 -9.36 -6.06 16.71
C SER A 134 -10.65 -5.41 17.21
N GLY A 135 -10.96 -5.53 18.51
CA GLY A 135 -12.10 -4.85 19.12
C GLY A 135 -11.99 -3.32 19.03
N CYS A 136 -10.82 -2.76 19.31
CA CYS A 136 -10.57 -1.32 19.17
C CYS A 136 -10.73 -0.83 17.71
N TRP A 137 -10.27 -1.58 16.73
CA TRP A 137 -10.49 -1.27 15.30
C TRP A 137 -12.00 -1.32 14.96
N GLY A 138 -12.75 -2.26 15.50
CA GLY A 138 -14.22 -2.28 15.36
C GLY A 138 -14.88 -0.97 15.82
N VAL A 139 -14.38 -0.36 16.91
CA VAL A 139 -14.86 0.95 17.39
C VAL A 139 -14.44 2.07 16.43
N VAL A 140 -13.22 2.04 15.91
CA VAL A 140 -12.72 3.07 14.97
C VAL A 140 -13.51 3.07 13.66
N ASP A 141 -13.84 1.89 13.14
CA ASP A 141 -14.49 1.72 11.84
C ASP A 141 -16.02 1.87 11.89
N ALA A 142 -16.63 1.73 13.07
CA ALA A 142 -18.07 1.86 13.19
C ALA A 142 -18.54 3.28 12.88
N SER A 143 -19.60 3.39 12.07
CA SER A 143 -20.21 4.67 11.70
C SER A 143 -20.98 5.35 12.84
N THR A 144 -21.34 4.59 13.87
CA THR A 144 -22.14 5.05 15.02
C THR A 144 -21.30 5.58 16.19
N THR A 145 -19.97 5.41 16.17
CA THR A 145 -19.07 5.86 17.25
C THR A 145 -18.69 7.32 17.11
N THR A 146 -18.58 8.00 18.23
CA THR A 146 -18.18 9.42 18.32
C THR A 146 -16.70 9.63 18.01
N THR A 147 -16.33 10.85 17.69
CA THR A 147 -14.91 11.24 17.46
C THR A 147 -14.05 10.99 18.70
N GLU A 148 -14.61 11.18 19.90
CA GLU A 148 -13.93 10.96 21.18
C GLU A 148 -13.66 9.46 21.42
N GLU A 149 -14.66 8.60 21.24
CA GLU A 149 -14.50 7.15 21.33
C GLU A 149 -13.47 6.60 20.34
N LYS A 150 -13.49 7.09 19.10
CA LYS A 150 -12.47 6.75 18.09
C LYS A 150 -11.08 7.17 18.51
N SER A 151 -10.93 8.35 19.14
CA SER A 151 -9.64 8.85 19.63
C SER A 151 -9.10 7.99 20.77
N ILE A 152 -9.96 7.59 21.72
CA ILE A 152 -9.62 6.69 22.83
C ILE A 152 -9.19 5.33 22.28
N ALA A 153 -9.97 4.75 21.35
CA ALA A 153 -9.65 3.47 20.73
C ALA A 153 -8.29 3.51 19.99
N LYS A 154 -7.99 4.57 19.23
CA LYS A 154 -6.69 4.76 18.56
C LYS A 154 -5.52 4.86 19.56
N SER A 155 -5.71 5.56 20.67
CA SER A 155 -4.70 5.65 21.72
C SER A 155 -4.44 4.29 22.37
N ARG A 156 -5.50 3.50 22.60
CA ARG A 156 -5.37 2.15 23.13
C ARG A 156 -4.68 1.21 22.15
N ILE A 157 -4.98 1.29 20.85
CA ILE A 157 -4.29 0.53 19.79
C ILE A 157 -2.78 0.81 19.85
N LYS A 158 -2.37 2.07 20.01
CA LYS A 158 -0.96 2.44 20.09
C LYS A 158 -0.24 1.82 21.30
N GLU A 159 -0.90 1.81 22.47
CA GLU A 159 -0.38 1.16 23.69
C GLU A 159 -0.24 -0.35 23.47
N LEU A 160 -1.28 -1.01 22.96
CA LEU A 160 -1.30 -2.44 22.69
C LEU A 160 -0.26 -2.83 21.64
N HIS A 161 0.01 -1.98 20.66
CA HIS A 161 1.03 -2.23 19.65
C HIS A 161 2.43 -2.30 20.26
N SER A 162 2.76 -1.44 21.21
CA SER A 162 4.04 -1.53 21.96
C SER A 162 4.15 -2.85 22.70
N LYS A 163 3.06 -3.31 23.31
CA LYS A 163 2.99 -4.59 24.01
C LYS A 163 3.16 -5.79 23.06
N THR A 164 2.54 -5.74 21.86
CA THR A 164 2.74 -6.81 20.87
C THR A 164 4.19 -6.90 20.39
N ILE A 165 4.87 -5.77 20.19
CA ILE A 165 6.31 -5.75 19.84
C ILE A 165 7.14 -6.44 20.92
N GLU A 166 6.94 -6.11 22.21
CA GLU A 166 7.66 -6.76 23.31
C GLU A 166 7.45 -8.27 23.34
N MET A 167 6.20 -8.71 23.14
CA MET A 167 5.88 -10.14 23.09
C MET A 167 6.49 -10.83 21.89
N THR A 168 6.46 -10.20 20.71
CA THR A 168 7.12 -10.70 19.49
C THR A 168 8.61 -10.92 19.71
N LEU A 169 9.30 -10.00 20.38
CA LEU A 169 10.73 -10.18 20.68
C LEU A 169 10.99 -11.38 21.60
N LYS A 170 10.16 -11.61 22.63
CA LYS A 170 10.25 -12.78 23.49
C LYS A 170 9.98 -14.09 22.74
N ILE A 171 9.05 -14.07 21.78
CA ILE A 171 8.77 -15.21 20.89
C ILE A 171 9.98 -15.49 20.01
N HIS A 172 10.53 -14.46 19.36
CA HIS A 172 11.70 -14.59 18.50
C HIS A 172 12.93 -15.11 19.23
N GLU A 173 13.12 -14.76 20.49
CA GLU A 173 14.18 -15.36 21.31
C GLU A 173 14.10 -16.90 21.32
N LYS A 174 12.89 -17.45 21.52
CA LYS A 174 12.67 -18.91 21.52
C LYS A 174 12.87 -19.52 20.12
N GLU A 175 12.35 -18.87 19.12
CA GLU A 175 12.42 -19.31 17.73
C GLU A 175 13.85 -19.29 17.19
N ILE A 176 14.64 -18.27 17.49
CA ILE A 176 16.06 -18.16 17.13
C ILE A 176 16.86 -19.30 17.76
N GLU A 177 16.61 -19.62 19.03
CA GLU A 177 17.28 -20.76 19.69
C GLU A 177 16.98 -22.10 19.00
N MET A 178 15.78 -22.27 18.47
CA MET A 178 15.44 -23.44 17.66
C MET A 178 16.11 -23.39 16.28
N LEU A 179 16.04 -22.25 15.59
CA LEU A 179 16.68 -22.09 14.29
C LEU A 179 18.17 -22.39 14.31
N LYS A 180 18.89 -22.08 15.42
CA LYS A 180 20.29 -22.41 15.59
C LYS A 180 20.57 -23.94 15.54
N ARG A 181 19.60 -24.77 15.95
CA ARG A 181 19.73 -26.22 16.12
C ARG A 181 19.09 -27.05 15.01
N MET A 182 18.02 -26.48 14.35
CA MET A 182 17.27 -27.21 13.34
C MET A 182 17.94 -27.11 11.95
N PRO A 183 17.78 -28.13 11.07
CA PRO A 183 18.26 -28.05 9.70
C PRO A 183 17.52 -26.95 8.91
N VAL A 184 18.18 -26.43 7.87
CA VAL A 184 17.57 -25.42 6.99
C VAL A 184 16.60 -26.11 6.02
N THR A 185 15.33 -26.15 6.40
CA THR A 185 14.20 -26.69 5.65
C THR A 185 13.35 -25.55 5.10
N ILE A 186 12.27 -25.86 4.36
CA ILE A 186 11.28 -24.85 3.95
C ILE A 186 10.58 -24.20 5.16
N ILE A 187 10.33 -24.96 6.22
CA ILE A 187 9.74 -24.43 7.47
C ILE A 187 10.73 -23.50 8.18
N TRP A 188 12.01 -23.91 8.24
CA TRP A 188 13.07 -23.05 8.75
C TRP A 188 13.15 -21.72 7.97
N LEU A 189 13.07 -21.76 6.64
CA LEU A 189 13.08 -20.55 5.79
C LEU A 189 11.84 -19.68 6.05
N ASN A 190 10.66 -20.26 6.22
CA ASN A 190 9.45 -19.51 6.56
C ASN A 190 9.59 -18.82 7.92
N GLN A 191 10.11 -19.52 8.93
CA GLN A 191 10.34 -18.95 10.26
C GLN A 191 11.39 -17.84 10.22
N MET A 192 12.49 -18.06 9.49
CA MET A 192 13.56 -17.07 9.31
C MET A 192 13.04 -15.83 8.57
N TYR A 193 12.10 -15.98 7.62
CA TYR A 193 11.48 -14.88 6.93
C TYR A 193 10.69 -13.98 7.90
N GLU A 194 9.87 -14.54 8.78
CA GLU A 194 9.09 -13.78 9.77
C GLU A 194 10.03 -12.97 10.70
N ILE A 195 11.11 -13.58 11.18
CA ILE A 195 12.12 -12.89 12.00
C ILE A 195 12.82 -11.79 11.20
N SER A 196 13.15 -12.04 9.92
CA SER A 196 13.80 -11.05 9.05
C SER A 196 12.92 -9.83 8.75
N MET A 197 11.60 -10.01 8.73
CA MET A 197 10.64 -8.91 8.60
C MET A 197 10.71 -7.97 9.82
N HIS A 198 10.75 -8.54 11.02
CA HIS A 198 10.86 -7.75 12.25
C HIS A 198 12.23 -7.09 12.40
N PHE A 199 13.32 -7.76 11.97
CA PHE A 199 14.65 -7.15 11.87
C PHE A 199 14.63 -5.86 11.03
N ARG A 200 13.90 -5.86 9.93
CA ARG A 200 13.79 -4.69 9.04
C ARG A 200 12.96 -3.55 9.64
N HIS A 201 11.92 -3.85 10.44
CA HIS A 201 10.91 -2.90 10.86
C HIS A 201 10.99 -2.49 12.34
N ILE A 202 11.67 -3.24 13.19
CA ILE A 202 11.86 -2.88 14.60
C ILE A 202 13.21 -2.16 14.74
N GLU A 203 13.16 -0.90 15.16
CA GLU A 203 14.35 -0.12 15.45
C GLU A 203 15.16 -0.78 16.61
N ASN A 204 16.49 -0.86 16.45
CA ASN A 204 17.38 -1.50 17.40
C ASN A 204 16.99 -2.95 17.72
N PHE A 205 16.66 -3.74 16.70
CA PHE A 205 16.30 -5.15 16.84
C PHE A 205 17.37 -5.93 17.62
N PRO A 206 17.02 -6.56 18.78
CA PRO A 206 18.01 -7.04 19.72
C PRO A 206 18.79 -8.30 19.25
N PHE A 207 18.29 -9.03 18.24
CA PHE A 207 18.87 -10.29 17.73
C PHE A 207 19.60 -10.10 16.39
N THR A 208 20.11 -8.90 16.15
CA THR A 208 20.73 -8.54 14.85
C THR A 208 21.87 -9.47 14.47
N GLU A 209 22.78 -9.81 15.39
CA GLU A 209 23.93 -10.65 15.09
C GLU A 209 23.54 -12.12 14.93
N GLU A 210 22.62 -12.61 15.74
CA GLU A 210 22.08 -13.98 15.62
C GLU A 210 21.43 -14.19 14.26
N VAL A 211 20.60 -13.24 13.81
CA VAL A 211 19.91 -13.31 12.52
C VAL A 211 20.91 -13.29 11.36
N LYS A 212 21.98 -12.50 11.42
CA LYS A 212 23.05 -12.52 10.43
C LYS A 212 23.77 -13.87 10.39
N VAL A 213 24.07 -14.43 11.55
CA VAL A 213 24.67 -15.77 11.63
C VAL A 213 23.75 -16.84 11.06
N LEU A 214 22.46 -16.80 11.38
CA LEU A 214 21.48 -17.71 10.81
C LEU A 214 21.41 -17.60 9.28
N TYR A 215 21.48 -16.39 8.74
CA TYR A 215 21.49 -16.17 7.30
C TYR A 215 22.68 -16.83 6.60
N THR A 216 23.87 -16.91 7.25
CA THR A 216 25.03 -17.59 6.68
C THR A 216 24.88 -19.12 6.57
N ARG A 217 23.90 -19.71 7.28
CA ARG A 217 23.59 -21.15 7.19
C ARG A 217 22.85 -21.53 5.91
N MET A 218 22.25 -20.55 5.24
CA MET A 218 21.54 -20.77 3.99
C MET A 218 22.54 -21.04 2.85
N SER A 219 22.30 -22.08 2.05
CA SER A 219 23.03 -22.32 0.81
C SER A 219 22.70 -21.25 -0.23
N GLU A 220 23.53 -21.10 -1.26
CA GLU A 220 23.24 -20.15 -2.35
C GLU A 220 21.94 -20.51 -3.08
N GLU A 221 21.63 -21.81 -3.25
CA GLU A 221 20.35 -22.25 -3.81
C GLU A 221 19.17 -21.80 -2.94
N GLN A 222 19.28 -21.95 -1.63
CA GLN A 222 18.24 -21.50 -0.68
C GLN A 222 18.08 -19.99 -0.71
N LYS A 223 19.16 -19.21 -0.81
CA LYS A 223 19.11 -17.74 -0.96
C LYS A 223 18.45 -17.31 -2.28
N GLN A 224 18.61 -18.10 -3.34
CA GLN A 224 17.95 -17.83 -4.64
C GLN A 224 16.51 -18.34 -4.70
N SER A 225 16.06 -19.16 -3.77
CA SER A 225 14.66 -19.57 -3.67
C SER A 225 13.75 -18.35 -3.40
N SER A 226 12.47 -18.46 -3.73
CA SER A 226 11.48 -17.39 -3.48
C SER A 226 11.54 -16.86 -2.05
N GLN A 227 11.57 -17.75 -1.07
CA GLN A 227 11.65 -17.40 0.35
C GLN A 227 13.00 -16.79 0.73
N GLY A 228 14.10 -17.35 0.20
CA GLY A 228 15.45 -16.85 0.47
C GLY A 228 15.70 -15.45 -0.08
N GLN A 229 15.12 -15.13 -1.23
CA GLN A 229 15.18 -13.77 -1.80
C GLN A 229 14.47 -12.74 -0.91
N LEU A 230 13.32 -13.10 -0.32
CA LEU A 230 12.61 -12.25 0.65
C LEU A 230 13.43 -12.04 1.92
N ILE A 231 14.03 -13.09 2.46
CA ILE A 231 14.94 -13.00 3.62
C ILE A 231 16.12 -12.09 3.30
N THR A 232 16.74 -12.29 2.14
CA THR A 232 17.86 -11.48 1.67
C THR A 232 17.48 -10.00 1.55
N ALA A 233 16.32 -9.70 0.98
CA ALA A 233 15.82 -8.33 0.85
C ALA A 233 15.59 -7.62 2.19
N ASN A 234 15.30 -8.38 3.25
CA ASN A 234 15.14 -7.82 4.59
C ASN A 234 16.49 -7.61 5.31
N LEU A 235 17.47 -8.50 5.10
CA LEU A 235 18.72 -8.52 5.87
C LEU A 235 19.89 -7.82 5.19
N VAL A 236 19.91 -7.78 3.85
CA VAL A 236 21.02 -7.19 3.10
C VAL A 236 20.62 -5.79 2.65
N PRO A 237 21.30 -4.75 3.15
CA PRO A 237 20.99 -3.39 2.74
C PRO A 237 21.15 -3.21 1.23
N VAL A 238 20.13 -2.64 0.59
CA VAL A 238 20.15 -2.26 -0.82
C VAL A 238 20.20 -0.74 -0.90
N LYS A 239 21.04 -0.19 -1.80
CA LYS A 239 21.01 1.25 -2.06
C LYS A 239 19.63 1.60 -2.63
N VAL A 240 18.87 2.42 -1.90
CA VAL A 240 17.59 2.95 -2.36
C VAL A 240 17.86 4.20 -3.21
N VAL A 241 17.31 4.20 -4.43
CA VAL A 241 17.38 5.34 -5.34
C VAL A 241 16.42 6.44 -4.92
N LYS A 242 16.79 7.70 -5.13
CA LYS A 242 16.05 8.89 -4.67
C LYS A 242 15.68 9.81 -5.84
N ILE A 243 14.76 10.73 -5.58
CA ILE A 243 14.43 11.81 -6.53
C ILE A 243 15.71 12.53 -6.95
N GLY A 244 15.87 12.75 -8.26
CA GLY A 244 17.05 13.32 -8.92
C GLY A 244 18.13 12.30 -9.32
N GLU A 245 18.15 11.09 -8.76
CA GLU A 245 19.05 10.02 -9.18
C GLU A 245 18.56 9.31 -10.45
N ASP A 246 19.46 8.56 -11.09
CA ASP A 246 19.09 7.68 -12.19
C ASP A 246 18.17 6.55 -11.69
N MET A 247 17.22 6.16 -12.53
CA MET A 247 16.36 5.03 -12.26
C MET A 247 17.18 3.75 -12.03
N ALA A 248 16.75 2.94 -11.08
CA ALA A 248 17.25 1.58 -10.94
C ALA A 248 16.64 0.67 -12.01
N ASP A 249 17.44 -0.22 -12.56
CA ASP A 249 17.03 -1.20 -13.57
C ASP A 249 17.37 -2.63 -13.10
N ALA A 250 16.76 -3.62 -13.75
CA ALA A 250 16.96 -5.04 -13.50
C ALA A 250 16.49 -5.85 -14.72
N ASP A 251 16.82 -7.14 -14.75
CA ASP A 251 16.17 -8.10 -15.64
C ASP A 251 14.69 -8.18 -15.28
N LEU A 252 13.82 -7.83 -16.21
CA LEU A 252 12.37 -7.85 -16.10
C LEU A 252 11.79 -8.81 -17.14
N TYR A 253 10.73 -9.49 -16.79
CA TYR A 253 10.07 -10.45 -17.66
C TYR A 253 8.63 -10.01 -17.91
N ASP A 254 8.18 -10.14 -19.15
CA ASP A 254 6.78 -9.97 -19.51
C ASP A 254 5.95 -11.23 -19.22
N LEU A 255 4.66 -11.21 -19.55
CA LEU A 255 3.75 -12.33 -19.32
C LEU A 255 4.08 -13.56 -20.17
N GLU A 256 4.77 -13.39 -21.28
CA GLU A 256 5.26 -14.41 -22.20
C GLU A 256 6.63 -14.96 -21.77
N GLY A 257 7.34 -14.26 -20.88
CA GLY A 257 8.65 -14.65 -20.35
C GLY A 257 9.82 -14.03 -21.10
N ASN A 258 9.60 -13.05 -21.98
CA ASN A 258 10.68 -12.32 -22.65
C ASN A 258 11.37 -11.37 -21.66
N LEU A 259 12.68 -11.21 -21.84
CA LEU A 259 13.52 -10.34 -21.04
C LEU A 259 13.43 -8.91 -21.54
N HIS A 260 13.29 -7.96 -20.62
CA HIS A 260 13.21 -6.52 -20.83
C HIS A 260 13.99 -5.74 -19.80
N HIS A 261 14.23 -4.46 -20.09
CA HIS A 261 14.84 -3.49 -19.19
C HIS A 261 14.06 -2.17 -19.22
N LEU A 262 13.95 -1.48 -18.08
CA LEU A 262 13.33 -0.14 -18.03
C LEU A 262 14.04 0.86 -18.95
N ALA A 263 15.34 0.66 -19.16
CA ALA A 263 16.15 1.49 -20.05
C ALA A 263 15.65 1.53 -21.50
N GLU A 264 14.96 0.48 -21.97
CA GLU A 264 14.38 0.38 -23.31
C GLU A 264 13.22 1.36 -23.54
N LEU A 265 12.60 1.81 -22.46
CA LEU A 265 11.42 2.67 -22.47
C LEU A 265 11.74 4.16 -22.34
N LYS A 266 13.03 4.56 -22.30
CA LYS A 266 13.44 5.96 -22.26
C LYS A 266 12.93 6.76 -23.47
N GLY A 267 12.79 8.07 -23.29
CA GLY A 267 12.25 8.98 -24.30
C GLY A 267 10.82 9.44 -24.01
N LYS A 268 10.13 8.75 -23.08
CA LYS A 268 8.86 9.18 -22.48
C LYS A 268 8.98 9.18 -20.97
N TYR A 269 8.06 9.83 -20.27
CA TYR A 269 7.91 9.61 -18.84
C TYR A 269 7.51 8.17 -18.59
N LEU A 270 8.07 7.54 -17.54
CA LEU A 270 7.66 6.21 -17.10
C LEU A 270 6.96 6.35 -15.75
N LEU A 271 5.74 5.86 -15.66
CA LEU A 271 5.05 5.68 -14.37
C LEU A 271 5.21 4.23 -13.94
N LEU A 272 6.13 3.98 -13.01
CA LEU A 272 6.23 2.67 -12.38
C LEU A 272 5.11 2.53 -11.35
N ASP A 273 4.35 1.45 -11.43
CA ASP A 273 3.31 1.04 -10.51
C ASP A 273 3.70 -0.26 -9.83
N PHE A 274 4.04 -0.20 -8.55
CA PHE A 274 4.37 -1.38 -7.75
C PHE A 274 3.10 -1.94 -7.13
N TRP A 275 2.69 -3.14 -7.52
CA TRP A 275 1.40 -3.72 -7.20
C TRP A 275 1.43 -5.21 -6.87
N SER A 276 0.29 -5.74 -6.41
CA SER A 276 0.04 -7.17 -6.18
C SER A 276 -1.45 -7.47 -6.32
N SER A 277 -1.79 -8.66 -6.76
CA SER A 277 -3.18 -9.14 -6.88
C SER A 277 -3.94 -9.19 -5.56
N GLY A 278 -3.24 -9.23 -4.43
CA GLY A 278 -3.83 -9.19 -3.09
C GLY A 278 -4.03 -7.78 -2.54
N CYS A 279 -3.65 -6.74 -3.28
CA CYS A 279 -3.74 -5.35 -2.86
C CYS A 279 -5.02 -4.69 -3.39
N GLY A 280 -6.03 -4.54 -2.55
CA GLY A 280 -7.31 -3.93 -2.94
C GLY A 280 -7.18 -2.54 -3.58
N PRO A 281 -6.46 -1.57 -2.96
CA PRO A 281 -6.23 -0.26 -3.57
C PRO A 281 -5.47 -0.32 -4.91
N CYS A 282 -4.56 -1.28 -5.11
CA CYS A 282 -3.88 -1.48 -6.39
C CYS A 282 -4.88 -1.88 -7.49
N ILE A 283 -5.78 -2.82 -7.18
CA ILE A 283 -6.83 -3.26 -8.11
C ILE A 283 -7.77 -2.09 -8.45
N MET A 284 -8.11 -1.24 -7.50
CA MET A 284 -8.94 -0.05 -7.74
C MET A 284 -8.24 0.98 -8.65
N ALA A 285 -6.91 1.02 -8.70
CA ALA A 285 -6.14 1.94 -9.55
C ALA A 285 -6.08 1.52 -11.03
N ILE A 286 -6.28 0.23 -11.33
CA ILE A 286 -6.12 -0.34 -12.68
C ILE A 286 -6.90 0.43 -13.77
N PRO A 287 -8.20 0.77 -13.60
CA PRO A 287 -8.92 1.52 -14.61
C PRO A 287 -8.30 2.89 -14.92
N GLU A 288 -7.92 3.65 -13.90
CA GLU A 288 -7.29 4.97 -14.08
C GLU A 288 -5.92 4.88 -14.76
N MET A 289 -5.12 3.84 -14.47
CA MET A 289 -3.85 3.61 -15.17
C MET A 289 -4.04 3.32 -16.65
N GLY A 290 -5.04 2.53 -17.03
CA GLY A 290 -5.41 2.30 -18.43
C GLY A 290 -5.81 3.60 -19.15
N GLU A 291 -6.66 4.41 -18.52
CA GLU A 291 -7.07 5.72 -19.05
C GLU A 291 -5.88 6.68 -19.23
N LEU A 292 -4.95 6.70 -18.26
CA LEU A 292 -3.74 7.53 -18.33
C LEU A 292 -2.78 7.08 -19.44
N GLN A 293 -2.58 5.76 -19.58
CA GLN A 293 -1.76 5.18 -20.65
C GLN A 293 -2.33 5.54 -22.03
N GLU A 294 -3.64 5.48 -22.20
CA GLU A 294 -4.31 5.85 -23.46
C GLU A 294 -4.25 7.35 -23.72
N LYS A 295 -4.62 8.15 -22.72
CA LYS A 295 -4.69 9.62 -22.81
C LYS A 295 -3.36 10.27 -23.13
N TYR A 296 -2.25 9.74 -22.58
CA TYR A 296 -0.92 10.32 -22.69
C TYR A 296 0.09 9.38 -23.40
N ALA A 297 -0.39 8.51 -24.29
CA ALA A 297 0.44 7.52 -24.98
C ALA A 297 1.66 8.10 -25.74
N ASP A 298 1.59 9.37 -26.15
CA ASP A 298 2.70 10.10 -26.79
C ASP A 298 3.81 10.52 -25.80
N LYS A 299 3.49 10.67 -24.50
CA LYS A 299 4.37 11.25 -23.47
C LYS A 299 4.64 10.33 -22.29
N LEU A 300 3.77 9.36 -22.03
CA LEU A 300 3.79 8.49 -20.85
C LEU A 300 3.78 7.03 -21.25
N THR A 301 4.57 6.22 -20.56
CA THR A 301 4.45 4.76 -20.53
C THR A 301 4.17 4.32 -19.09
N VAL A 302 3.06 3.65 -18.85
CA VAL A 302 2.75 3.00 -17.57
C VAL A 302 3.46 1.64 -17.56
N VAL A 303 4.16 1.33 -16.46
CA VAL A 303 4.87 0.08 -16.25
C VAL A 303 4.46 -0.49 -14.91
N SER A 304 3.55 -1.47 -14.91
CA SER A 304 3.17 -2.18 -13.69
C SER A 304 4.20 -3.26 -13.36
N LEU A 305 4.70 -3.24 -12.12
CA LEU A 305 5.70 -4.17 -11.60
C LEU A 305 5.06 -5.01 -10.49
N SER A 306 4.90 -6.32 -10.74
CA SER A 306 4.23 -7.21 -9.80
C SER A 306 5.18 -7.84 -8.79
N SER A 307 4.75 -7.89 -7.52
CA SER A 307 5.40 -8.67 -6.45
C SER A 307 4.79 -10.05 -6.24
N ASP A 308 3.85 -10.46 -7.06
CA ASP A 308 3.24 -11.77 -6.97
C ASP A 308 4.17 -12.88 -7.48
N THR A 309 3.83 -14.12 -7.15
CA THR A 309 4.37 -15.28 -7.88
C THR A 309 3.95 -15.23 -9.35
N GLU A 310 4.73 -15.83 -10.25
CA GLU A 310 4.45 -15.79 -11.68
C GLU A 310 3.04 -16.30 -12.02
N LYS A 311 2.60 -17.37 -11.37
CA LYS A 311 1.24 -17.94 -11.53
C LYS A 311 0.16 -16.92 -11.22
N ARG A 312 0.27 -16.24 -10.08
CA ARG A 312 -0.72 -15.25 -9.63
C ARG A 312 -0.69 -13.99 -10.47
N TRP A 313 0.50 -13.48 -10.77
CA TRP A 313 0.69 -12.30 -11.61
C TRP A 313 0.01 -12.48 -12.98
N LYS A 314 0.26 -13.61 -13.66
CA LYS A 314 -0.37 -13.93 -14.95
C LYS A 314 -1.90 -14.03 -14.84
N ALA A 315 -2.39 -14.72 -13.81
CA ALA A 315 -3.84 -14.86 -13.58
C ALA A 315 -4.53 -13.52 -13.32
N ALA A 316 -3.95 -12.68 -12.45
CA ALA A 316 -4.51 -11.37 -12.13
C ALA A 316 -4.44 -10.41 -13.32
N SER A 317 -3.35 -10.40 -14.07
CA SER A 317 -3.19 -9.57 -15.26
C SER A 317 -4.26 -9.89 -16.32
N ALA A 318 -4.55 -11.16 -16.54
CA ALA A 318 -5.62 -11.61 -17.44
C ALA A 318 -7.01 -11.25 -16.89
N GLN A 319 -7.26 -11.49 -15.60
CA GLN A 319 -8.53 -11.17 -14.94
C GLN A 319 -8.88 -9.68 -15.03
N HIS A 320 -7.90 -8.80 -14.84
CA HIS A 320 -8.09 -7.35 -14.84
C HIS A 320 -7.83 -6.71 -16.21
N LYS A 321 -7.56 -7.51 -17.24
CA LYS A 321 -7.35 -7.07 -18.63
C LYS A 321 -6.30 -5.94 -18.76
N MET A 322 -5.18 -6.11 -18.08
CA MET A 322 -4.08 -5.13 -18.14
C MET A 322 -3.41 -5.21 -19.52
N THR A 323 -3.53 -4.16 -20.32
CA THR A 323 -3.08 -4.10 -21.74
C THR A 323 -1.80 -3.29 -21.94
N TRP A 324 -1.32 -2.60 -20.91
CA TRP A 324 -0.07 -1.85 -20.93
C TRP A 324 1.11 -2.68 -20.45
N THR A 325 2.30 -2.11 -20.45
CA THR A 325 3.54 -2.77 -20.01
C THR A 325 3.38 -3.28 -18.56
N ASN A 326 3.49 -4.59 -18.38
CA ASN A 326 3.25 -5.26 -17.12
C ASN A 326 4.29 -6.35 -16.92
N TRP A 327 5.29 -6.07 -16.08
CA TRP A 327 6.51 -6.86 -15.94
C TRP A 327 6.74 -7.31 -14.50
N SER A 328 7.66 -8.26 -14.32
CA SER A 328 8.13 -8.71 -13.01
C SER A 328 9.61 -9.06 -13.07
N ASP A 329 10.38 -8.69 -12.05
CA ASP A 329 11.75 -9.17 -11.87
C ASP A 329 11.80 -10.55 -11.20
N LYS A 330 10.64 -11.15 -10.91
CA LYS A 330 10.47 -12.45 -10.23
C LYS A 330 11.12 -12.51 -8.85
N LYS A 331 11.42 -11.36 -8.24
CA LYS A 331 12.07 -11.23 -6.92
C LYS A 331 11.11 -10.74 -5.83
N GLN A 332 9.82 -10.74 -6.11
CA GLN A 332 8.75 -10.32 -5.20
C GLN A 332 9.03 -8.92 -4.59
N THR A 333 9.18 -8.81 -3.25
CA THR A 333 9.51 -7.54 -2.57
C THR A 333 11.02 -7.26 -2.50
N GLY A 334 11.85 -8.15 -3.02
CA GLY A 334 13.27 -7.90 -3.29
C GLY A 334 13.48 -7.13 -4.61
N GLY A 335 14.64 -7.21 -5.19
CA GLY A 335 14.95 -6.64 -6.50
C GLY A 335 14.60 -5.17 -6.63
N LEU A 336 13.77 -4.81 -7.61
CA LEU A 336 13.35 -3.43 -7.85
C LEU A 336 12.52 -2.84 -6.71
N TYR A 337 11.65 -3.62 -6.06
CA TYR A 337 10.92 -3.16 -4.87
C TYR A 337 11.87 -2.65 -3.79
N ALA A 338 12.93 -3.39 -3.51
CA ALA A 338 13.94 -2.98 -2.53
C ALA A 338 14.75 -1.77 -3.01
N LYS A 339 15.16 -1.74 -4.29
CA LYS A 339 15.93 -0.63 -4.88
C LYS A 339 15.16 0.69 -4.90
N TYR A 340 13.83 0.65 -5.06
CA TYR A 340 12.97 1.83 -4.99
C TYR A 340 12.44 2.11 -3.57
N GLY A 341 12.82 1.33 -2.56
CA GLY A 341 12.43 1.52 -1.17
C GLY A 341 10.94 1.30 -0.91
N VAL A 342 10.27 0.45 -1.69
CA VAL A 342 8.84 0.18 -1.56
C VAL A 342 8.55 -0.51 -0.23
N SER A 343 7.89 0.20 0.68
CA SER A 343 7.47 -0.31 1.99
C SER A 343 6.00 -0.67 2.07
N GLY A 344 5.18 -0.18 1.12
CA GLY A 344 3.75 -0.46 1.03
C GLY A 344 3.27 -0.21 -0.40
N ILE A 345 2.21 -0.88 -0.82
CA ILE A 345 1.62 -0.79 -2.16
C ILE A 345 0.14 -0.34 -2.10
N PRO A 346 -0.38 0.34 -3.17
CA PRO A 346 0.35 0.74 -4.37
C PRO A 346 1.41 1.79 -4.07
N HIS A 347 2.53 1.70 -4.76
CA HIS A 347 3.61 2.68 -4.72
C HIS A 347 3.96 3.07 -6.15
N TYR A 348 4.16 4.36 -6.37
CA TYR A 348 4.38 4.91 -7.69
C TYR A 348 5.70 5.66 -7.74
N VAL A 349 6.40 5.54 -8.87
CA VAL A 349 7.61 6.30 -9.16
C VAL A 349 7.48 6.88 -10.56
N LEU A 350 7.61 8.19 -10.68
CA LEU A 350 7.66 8.88 -11.98
C LEU A 350 9.10 9.12 -12.38
N ILE A 351 9.43 8.71 -13.60
CA ILE A 351 10.78 8.82 -14.19
C ILE A 351 10.69 9.70 -15.42
N SER A 352 11.64 10.64 -15.58
CA SER A 352 11.71 11.52 -16.74
C SER A 352 12.13 10.78 -18.02
N PRO A 353 11.96 11.38 -19.21
CA PRO A 353 12.44 10.81 -20.48
C PRO A 353 13.94 10.48 -20.49
N GLU A 354 14.74 11.19 -19.70
CA GLU A 354 16.20 10.97 -19.57
C GLU A 354 16.53 9.82 -18.62
N GLY A 355 15.54 9.30 -17.87
CA GLY A 355 15.72 8.23 -16.91
C GLY A 355 16.01 8.68 -15.48
N LYS A 356 15.67 9.94 -15.12
CA LYS A 356 15.80 10.46 -13.75
C LYS A 356 14.48 10.30 -12.97
N ILE A 357 14.58 9.93 -11.70
CA ILE A 357 13.41 9.90 -10.80
C ILE A 357 12.98 11.34 -10.52
N VAL A 358 11.73 11.69 -10.82
CA VAL A 358 11.19 13.05 -10.65
C VAL A 358 10.13 13.15 -9.57
N ASP A 359 9.41 12.07 -9.26
CA ASP A 359 8.44 12.02 -8.15
C ASP A 359 8.26 10.60 -7.65
N THR A 360 7.81 10.45 -6.39
CA THR A 360 7.46 9.17 -5.78
C THR A 360 6.38 9.35 -4.72
N TRP A 361 5.39 8.46 -4.69
CA TRP A 361 4.31 8.48 -3.67
C TRP A 361 3.71 7.10 -3.46
N SER A 362 2.98 6.93 -2.36
CA SER A 362 2.26 5.70 -2.04
C SER A 362 0.78 5.96 -1.83
N GLY A 363 -0.03 4.91 -2.00
CA GLY A 363 -1.48 4.95 -1.82
C GLY A 363 -2.22 5.38 -3.07
N TYR A 364 -3.49 5.00 -3.13
CA TYR A 364 -4.39 5.32 -4.23
C TYR A 364 -5.69 5.94 -3.72
N GLY A 365 -6.14 6.97 -4.41
CA GLY A 365 -7.48 7.53 -4.36
C GLY A 365 -7.87 7.94 -5.78
N LYS A 366 -9.12 7.75 -6.17
CA LYS A 366 -9.60 8.04 -7.52
C LYS A 366 -9.24 9.48 -7.94
N GLY A 367 -8.62 9.63 -9.11
CA GLY A 367 -8.14 10.91 -9.65
C GLY A 367 -6.76 11.36 -9.12
N ASN A 368 -6.19 10.67 -8.14
CA ASN A 368 -4.91 11.06 -7.54
C ASN A 368 -3.74 10.89 -8.52
N LEU A 369 -3.76 9.84 -9.34
CA LEU A 369 -2.73 9.61 -10.36
C LEU A 369 -2.71 10.73 -11.40
N LEU A 370 -3.88 11.10 -11.91
CA LEU A 370 -4.01 12.22 -12.87
C LEU A 370 -3.49 13.53 -12.27
N MET A 371 -3.83 13.82 -11.02
CA MET A 371 -3.35 15.03 -10.32
C MET A 371 -1.83 15.06 -10.21
N LYS A 372 -1.22 13.94 -9.82
CA LYS A 372 0.23 13.79 -9.69
C LYS A 372 0.97 13.91 -11.02
N LEU A 373 0.42 13.36 -12.09
CA LEU A 373 1.02 13.37 -13.41
C LEU A 373 0.85 14.69 -14.17
N ARG A 374 -0.20 15.46 -13.86
CA ARG A 374 -0.55 16.66 -14.62
C ARG A 374 0.59 17.67 -14.80
N PRO A 375 1.39 18.03 -13.79
CA PRO A 375 2.50 18.98 -13.97
C PRO A 375 3.51 18.57 -15.05
N TYR A 376 3.65 17.28 -15.27
CA TYR A 376 4.58 16.68 -16.23
C TYR A 376 3.94 16.49 -17.61
N MET A 377 2.67 16.12 -17.64
CA MET A 377 1.92 15.87 -18.89
C MET A 377 1.40 17.15 -19.53
N GLN A 378 1.04 18.13 -18.70
CA GLN A 378 0.49 19.43 -19.09
C GLN A 378 1.21 20.53 -18.30
N PRO A 379 2.48 20.82 -18.63
CA PRO A 379 3.23 21.85 -17.93
C PRO A 379 2.50 23.19 -18.06
N LYS A 380 2.48 23.97 -16.98
CA LYS A 380 1.88 25.29 -16.98
C LYS A 380 2.62 26.17 -18.00
N PRO A 381 1.90 27.05 -18.73
CA PRO A 381 2.55 28.03 -19.59
C PRO A 381 3.53 28.93 -18.83
N ALA A 382 4.51 29.47 -19.53
CA ALA A 382 5.44 30.42 -18.92
C ALA A 382 4.71 31.66 -18.40
N MET A 383 5.18 32.17 -17.26
CA MET A 383 4.69 33.43 -16.70
C MET A 383 4.83 34.56 -17.71
N SER A 384 3.77 35.36 -17.87
CA SER A 384 3.82 36.59 -18.65
C SER A 384 3.19 37.76 -17.89
N ILE A 385 3.68 38.97 -18.17
CA ILE A 385 3.23 40.19 -17.50
C ILE A 385 2.81 41.22 -18.57
N LYS A 386 1.61 41.78 -18.37
CA LYS A 386 1.10 42.93 -19.14
C LYS A 386 0.85 44.07 -18.16
N LYS A 387 1.37 45.25 -18.46
CA LYS A 387 1.22 46.42 -17.63
C LYS A 387 0.66 47.54 -18.51
N GLU A 388 -0.54 48.00 -18.18
CA GLU A 388 -1.21 49.14 -18.77
C GLU A 388 -1.48 50.18 -17.68
N GLU A 389 -1.92 51.41 -18.06
CA GLU A 389 -2.17 52.46 -17.09
C GLU A 389 -3.16 52.01 -16.01
N GLY A 390 -2.71 51.90 -14.76
CA GLY A 390 -3.54 51.46 -13.63
C GLY A 390 -3.91 49.99 -13.58
N VAL A 391 -3.35 49.13 -14.48
CA VAL A 391 -3.64 47.69 -14.51
C VAL A 391 -2.35 46.89 -14.64
N LEU A 392 -2.14 45.91 -13.76
CA LEU A 392 -1.15 44.88 -13.86
C LEU A 392 -1.86 43.54 -14.06
N LEU A 393 -1.60 42.83 -15.16
CA LEU A 393 -2.06 41.48 -15.41
C LEU A 393 -0.86 40.54 -15.48
N VAL A 394 -0.89 39.50 -14.66
CA VAL A 394 0.14 38.44 -14.63
C VAL A 394 -0.54 37.11 -14.96
N ASP A 395 -0.22 36.56 -16.12
CA ASP A 395 -0.68 35.23 -16.53
C ASP A 395 0.29 34.18 -15.99
N TYR A 396 -0.25 33.09 -15.42
CA TYR A 396 0.48 31.94 -14.89
C TYR A 396 1.63 32.33 -13.95
N PRO A 397 1.39 33.10 -12.89
CA PRO A 397 2.46 33.58 -12.00
C PRO A 397 3.24 32.44 -11.40
N ASP A 398 4.57 32.62 -11.24
CA ASP A 398 5.39 31.69 -10.47
C ASP A 398 5.13 31.86 -8.98
N PHE A 399 5.40 30.78 -8.21
CA PHE A 399 5.23 30.75 -6.77
C PHE A 399 6.35 29.92 -6.11
N LEU A 400 6.54 30.07 -4.81
CA LEU A 400 7.56 29.33 -4.05
C LEU A 400 7.07 27.96 -3.59
N ASP A 401 5.85 27.90 -3.06
CA ASP A 401 5.25 26.67 -2.55
C ASP A 401 3.74 26.64 -2.77
N ASN A 402 3.18 25.43 -2.86
CA ASN A 402 1.75 25.20 -3.05
C ASN A 402 1.28 24.00 -2.20
N THR A 403 0.74 24.29 -1.01
CA THR A 403 0.27 23.26 -0.07
C THR A 403 -1.05 22.60 -0.48
N THR A 404 -1.68 23.04 -1.59
CA THR A 404 -2.93 22.45 -2.08
C THR A 404 -2.72 21.08 -2.75
N ASN A 405 -1.50 20.58 -2.77
CA ASN A 405 -1.13 19.33 -3.48
C ASN A 405 -1.57 19.31 -4.95
N GLY A 406 -1.54 20.47 -5.61
CA GLY A 406 -1.94 20.61 -7.01
C GLY A 406 -3.45 20.74 -7.24
N VAL A 407 -4.25 20.83 -6.18
CA VAL A 407 -5.70 21.05 -6.30
C VAL A 407 -6.00 22.44 -6.89
N LEU A 408 -5.26 23.49 -6.51
CA LEU A 408 -5.43 24.84 -7.03
C LEU A 408 -4.22 25.29 -7.86
N GLU A 409 -4.49 25.83 -9.01
CA GLU A 409 -3.55 26.53 -9.88
C GLU A 409 -4.04 27.98 -10.12
N ILE A 410 -3.14 28.97 -10.00
CA ILE A 410 -3.44 30.35 -10.37
C ILE A 410 -3.22 30.50 -11.88
N LYS A 411 -4.29 30.83 -12.60
CA LYS A 411 -4.24 31.08 -14.06
C LYS A 411 -3.76 32.49 -14.36
N TRP A 412 -4.30 33.47 -13.63
CA TRP A 412 -3.84 34.84 -13.73
C TRP A 412 -4.19 35.65 -12.47
N VAL A 413 -3.44 36.74 -12.27
CA VAL A 413 -3.68 37.76 -11.27
C VAL A 413 -3.82 39.10 -11.95
N LYS A 414 -4.89 39.84 -11.67
CA LYS A 414 -5.13 41.19 -12.15
C LYS A 414 -5.17 42.15 -10.97
N CYS A 415 -4.20 43.07 -10.90
CA CYS A 415 -4.16 44.13 -9.90
C CYS A 415 -4.64 45.44 -10.53
N THR A 416 -5.53 46.16 -9.83
CA THR A 416 -5.99 47.48 -10.13
C THR A 416 -5.99 48.34 -8.86
N PRO A 417 -6.10 49.69 -8.91
CA PRO A 417 -6.22 50.54 -7.73
C PRO A 417 -7.46 50.22 -6.85
N HIS A 418 -8.45 49.49 -7.40
CA HIS A 418 -9.72 49.21 -6.73
C HIS A 418 -9.88 47.79 -6.22
N ALA A 419 -9.18 46.83 -6.82
CA ALA A 419 -9.27 45.43 -6.44
C ALA A 419 -8.09 44.61 -7.00
N THR A 420 -7.79 43.48 -6.34
CA THR A 420 -6.97 42.41 -6.89
C THR A 420 -7.82 41.20 -7.17
N THR A 421 -7.84 40.76 -8.42
CA THR A 421 -8.64 39.62 -8.86
C THR A 421 -7.72 38.45 -9.22
N VAL A 422 -8.02 37.26 -8.72
CA VAL A 422 -7.25 36.04 -8.94
C VAL A 422 -8.13 34.97 -9.56
N ARG A 423 -7.76 34.50 -10.74
CA ARG A 423 -8.41 33.37 -11.41
C ARG A 423 -7.72 32.07 -11.02
N PHE A 424 -8.49 31.19 -10.44
CA PHE A 424 -8.05 29.84 -10.10
C PHE A 424 -8.62 28.83 -11.08
N LYS A 425 -7.85 27.77 -11.32
CA LYS A 425 -8.33 26.50 -11.86
C LYS A 425 -8.16 25.44 -10.77
N ALA A 426 -9.26 24.77 -10.45
CA ALA A 426 -9.27 23.66 -9.50
C ALA A 426 -9.24 22.33 -10.25
N TYR A 427 -8.57 21.36 -9.66
CA TYR A 427 -8.47 20.00 -10.15
C TYR A 427 -8.69 19.06 -8.96
N TYR A 428 -9.76 18.29 -9.00
CA TYR A 428 -10.06 17.36 -7.92
C TYR A 428 -10.86 16.17 -8.44
N THR A 429 -11.06 15.17 -7.60
CA THR A 429 -11.81 13.97 -7.94
C THR A 429 -13.21 14.33 -8.46
N PRO A 430 -13.63 13.83 -9.64
CA PRO A 430 -14.98 14.03 -10.15
C PRO A 430 -16.06 13.69 -9.13
N ASN A 431 -17.09 14.54 -9.05
CA ASN A 431 -18.21 14.40 -8.12
C ASN A 431 -17.88 14.46 -6.61
N TYR A 432 -16.61 14.71 -6.24
CA TYR A 432 -16.24 15.10 -4.89
C TYR A 432 -16.24 16.61 -4.74
N TRP A 433 -16.21 17.11 -3.52
CA TRP A 433 -16.30 18.55 -3.27
C TRP A 433 -14.96 19.14 -2.80
N ILE A 434 -14.79 20.40 -3.12
CA ILE A 434 -13.82 21.31 -2.52
C ILE A 434 -14.57 22.44 -1.80
N ARG A 435 -13.92 23.13 -0.87
CA ARG A 435 -14.50 24.28 -0.18
C ARG A 435 -13.41 25.32 0.03
N LEU A 436 -13.71 26.57 -0.25
CA LEU A 436 -12.86 27.71 0.11
C LEU A 436 -13.53 28.52 1.19
N SER A 437 -12.74 29.01 2.14
CA SER A 437 -13.24 29.77 3.29
C SER A 437 -13.66 31.19 2.90
N GLU A 438 -14.67 31.72 3.58
CA GLU A 438 -15.02 33.15 3.54
C GLU A 438 -13.91 34.05 4.13
N SER A 439 -12.98 33.48 4.92
CA SER A 439 -11.82 34.19 5.46
C SER A 439 -10.58 34.11 4.55
N SER A 440 -10.73 33.72 3.28
CA SER A 440 -9.61 33.69 2.34
C SER A 440 -8.95 35.06 2.18
N THR A 441 -7.62 35.10 2.16
CA THR A 441 -6.84 36.34 2.09
C THR A 441 -5.67 36.26 1.12
N LEU A 442 -5.23 37.42 0.62
CA LEU A 442 -3.90 37.62 0.10
C LEU A 442 -3.02 38.25 1.19
N LYS A 443 -1.81 37.74 1.37
CA LYS A 443 -0.87 38.24 2.38
C LYS A 443 0.43 38.71 1.72
N THR A 444 0.83 39.93 1.98
CA THR A 444 2.10 40.50 1.51
C THR A 444 3.27 40.13 2.46
N VAL A 445 4.50 40.32 1.99
CA VAL A 445 5.73 39.96 2.74
C VAL A 445 5.83 40.67 4.06
N ASP A 446 5.29 41.93 4.16
CA ASP A 446 5.21 42.71 5.40
C ASP A 446 4.11 42.20 6.37
N GLY A 447 3.41 41.14 6.03
CA GLY A 447 2.39 40.48 6.85
C GLY A 447 0.98 41.06 6.71
N LYS A 448 0.78 42.11 5.90
CA LYS A 448 -0.53 42.75 5.71
C LYS A 448 -1.44 41.81 4.93
N GLN A 449 -2.70 41.70 5.37
CA GLN A 449 -3.72 40.82 4.77
C GLN A 449 -4.77 41.65 4.02
N TYR A 450 -5.22 41.11 2.89
CA TYR A 450 -6.21 41.68 1.99
C TYR A 450 -7.34 40.67 1.82
N GLN A 451 -8.51 41.01 2.38
CA GLN A 451 -9.67 40.12 2.47
C GLN A 451 -10.33 39.87 1.11
N VAL A 452 -10.90 38.69 0.93
CA VAL A 452 -11.78 38.39 -0.19
C VAL A 452 -13.05 39.24 -0.10
N LEU A 453 -13.46 39.82 -1.24
CA LEU A 453 -14.63 40.69 -1.36
C LEU A 453 -15.76 40.00 -2.14
N ASN A 454 -15.42 39.19 -3.14
CA ASN A 454 -16.37 38.50 -4.01
C ASN A 454 -15.79 37.20 -4.57
N ALA A 455 -16.67 36.26 -4.94
CA ALA A 455 -16.32 35.03 -5.61
C ALA A 455 -17.28 34.78 -6.77
N GLU A 456 -16.76 34.38 -7.94
CA GLU A 456 -17.52 34.00 -9.13
C GLU A 456 -17.14 32.57 -9.52
N GLY A 457 -18.12 31.71 -9.79
CA GLY A 457 -17.93 30.30 -10.14
C GLY A 457 -17.79 29.37 -8.95
N ILE A 458 -17.73 29.90 -7.74
CA ILE A 458 -17.74 29.13 -6.47
C ILE A 458 -18.44 29.96 -5.39
N THR A 459 -19.08 29.29 -4.41
CA THR A 459 -19.63 29.95 -3.22
C THR A 459 -18.72 29.68 -2.03
N LEU A 460 -18.16 30.72 -1.45
CA LEU A 460 -17.29 30.60 -0.28
C LEU A 460 -18.05 30.01 0.93
N GLY A 461 -17.37 29.23 1.76
CA GLY A 461 -17.94 28.56 2.92
C GLY A 461 -18.83 27.36 2.61
N LYS A 462 -19.17 27.10 1.34
CA LYS A 462 -20.02 25.97 0.91
C LYS A 462 -19.23 24.92 0.12
N GLU A 463 -19.73 23.70 0.13
CA GLU A 463 -19.22 22.62 -0.70
C GLU A 463 -19.48 22.90 -2.18
N PHE A 464 -18.45 22.86 -2.99
CA PHE A 464 -18.50 22.96 -4.44
C PHE A 464 -18.16 21.59 -5.04
N TYR A 465 -19.15 20.92 -5.61
CA TYR A 465 -18.97 19.59 -6.22
C TYR A 465 -18.33 19.72 -7.58
N MET A 466 -17.20 19.02 -7.74
CA MET A 466 -16.45 19.02 -9.01
C MET A 466 -17.27 18.36 -10.13
N PRO A 467 -17.22 18.91 -11.35
CA PRO A 467 -17.85 18.28 -12.51
C PRO A 467 -17.20 16.94 -12.86
N GLU A 468 -17.81 16.20 -13.78
CA GLU A 468 -17.29 14.91 -14.28
C GLU A 468 -15.87 15.01 -14.86
N SER A 469 -15.49 16.18 -15.40
CA SER A 469 -14.13 16.44 -15.87
C SER A 469 -13.07 16.46 -14.76
N GLY A 470 -13.48 16.62 -13.49
CA GLY A 470 -12.56 16.87 -12.39
C GLY A 470 -11.89 18.24 -12.43
N GLU A 471 -12.32 19.14 -13.33
CA GLU A 471 -11.74 20.48 -13.52
C GLU A 471 -12.82 21.55 -13.38
N ALA A 472 -12.52 22.63 -12.66
CA ALA A 472 -13.39 23.78 -12.53
C ALA A 472 -12.58 25.07 -12.49
N GLU A 473 -13.18 26.18 -12.92
CA GLU A 473 -12.56 27.49 -12.83
C GLU A 473 -13.44 28.46 -12.05
N PHE A 474 -12.82 29.27 -11.22
CA PHE A 474 -13.49 30.32 -10.46
C PHE A 474 -12.57 31.52 -10.25
N THR A 475 -13.15 32.63 -9.89
CA THR A 475 -12.44 33.90 -9.68
C THR A 475 -12.73 34.42 -8.27
N LEU A 476 -11.69 34.81 -7.55
CA LEU A 476 -11.81 35.52 -6.28
C LEU A 476 -11.34 36.96 -6.46
N THR A 477 -12.12 37.91 -5.95
CA THR A 477 -11.79 39.32 -5.91
C THR A 477 -11.46 39.72 -4.47
N PHE A 478 -10.31 40.33 -4.27
CA PHE A 478 -9.78 40.75 -2.97
C PHE A 478 -9.67 42.28 -2.90
N GLN A 479 -9.49 42.79 -1.71
CA GLN A 479 -9.04 44.16 -1.50
C GLN A 479 -7.79 44.45 -2.36
N PRO A 480 -7.61 45.69 -2.84
CA PRO A 480 -6.51 46.01 -3.75
C PRO A 480 -5.15 45.87 -3.07
N LEU A 481 -4.27 45.06 -3.66
CA LEU A 481 -2.86 45.05 -3.34
C LEU A 481 -2.22 46.37 -3.80
N PRO A 482 -1.21 46.89 -3.08
CA PRO A 482 -0.38 48.02 -3.57
C PRO A 482 0.18 47.70 -4.97
N MET A 483 0.14 48.66 -5.88
CA MET A 483 0.54 48.46 -7.29
C MET A 483 2.06 48.16 -7.47
N ASP A 484 2.85 48.35 -6.43
CA ASP A 484 4.28 48.04 -6.33
C ASP A 484 4.56 46.68 -5.66
N THR A 485 3.52 45.93 -5.28
CA THR A 485 3.64 44.60 -4.70
C THR A 485 4.38 43.68 -5.66
N LYS A 486 5.49 43.07 -5.21
CA LYS A 486 6.30 42.12 -6.01
C LYS A 486 5.86 40.69 -5.82
N THR A 487 5.43 40.34 -4.61
CA THR A 487 4.99 38.99 -4.25
C THR A 487 3.89 39.03 -3.20
N PHE A 488 3.03 38.01 -3.21
CA PHE A 488 2.02 37.78 -2.16
C PHE A 488 1.84 36.28 -1.94
N SER A 489 1.17 35.88 -0.87
CA SER A 489 0.70 34.50 -0.66
C SER A 489 -0.82 34.48 -0.60
N PHE A 490 -1.44 33.50 -1.26
CA PHE A 490 -2.85 33.17 -1.05
C PHE A 490 -2.99 32.27 0.17
N GLN A 491 -3.94 32.56 1.05
CA GLN A 491 -4.25 31.76 2.24
C GLN A 491 -5.77 31.55 2.28
N GLU A 492 -6.21 30.29 2.36
CA GLU A 492 -7.63 29.94 2.50
C GLU A 492 -8.18 30.34 3.87
N GLY A 493 -7.35 30.26 4.92
CA GLY A 493 -7.68 30.59 6.29
C GLY A 493 -6.44 30.61 7.18
N ASP A 494 -6.64 30.74 8.51
CA ASP A 494 -5.54 30.87 9.49
C ASP A 494 -5.22 29.56 10.24
N LYS A 495 -5.91 28.46 9.95
CA LYS A 495 -5.71 27.18 10.62
C LYS A 495 -4.55 26.40 10.02
N GLN A 496 -3.92 25.59 10.87
CA GLN A 496 -2.95 24.61 10.41
C GLN A 496 -3.66 23.57 9.51
N GLY A 497 -3.20 23.44 8.27
CA GLY A 497 -3.80 22.54 7.26
C GLY A 497 -4.68 23.25 6.23
N ASP A 498 -4.99 24.54 6.40
CA ASP A 498 -5.65 25.35 5.35
C ASP A 498 -4.73 25.49 4.13
N TRP A 499 -5.33 25.56 2.96
CA TRP A 499 -4.60 25.64 1.71
C TRP A 499 -3.88 26.97 1.53
N ARG A 500 -2.64 26.89 1.01
CA ARG A 500 -1.78 28.07 0.76
C ARG A 500 -1.06 27.94 -0.57
N ILE A 501 -0.89 29.07 -1.24
CA ILE A 501 0.03 29.22 -2.38
C ILE A 501 0.96 30.37 -2.00
N GLU A 502 2.22 30.06 -1.67
CA GLU A 502 3.16 31.00 -1.09
C GLU A 502 4.07 31.62 -2.15
N GLY A 503 4.40 32.91 -1.96
CA GLY A 503 5.36 33.61 -2.77
C GLY A 503 4.96 33.75 -4.25
N VAL A 504 3.66 33.98 -4.51
CA VAL A 504 3.14 34.26 -5.86
C VAL A 504 3.78 35.52 -6.42
N ARG A 505 4.48 35.42 -7.55
CA ARG A 505 5.24 36.52 -8.13
C ARG A 505 4.39 37.37 -9.05
N LEU A 506 4.53 38.71 -8.92
CA LEU A 506 3.93 39.72 -9.78
C LEU A 506 4.97 40.47 -10.63
N VAL A 507 6.23 40.05 -10.58
CA VAL A 507 7.34 40.58 -11.37
C VAL A 507 8.13 39.42 -11.97
N LEU A 508 8.70 39.61 -13.16
CA LEU A 508 9.66 38.68 -13.72
C LEU A 508 10.89 38.63 -12.82
N GLY A 509 11.40 37.43 -12.54
CA GLY A 509 12.56 37.27 -11.67
C GLY A 509 13.79 37.98 -12.25
N GLU A 510 14.60 38.57 -11.36
CA GLU A 510 15.98 38.92 -11.64
C GLU A 510 16.84 37.64 -11.69
#